data_47a24460db3e6364e09db6be09d3a411
#
_entry.id   47a24460db3e6364e09db6be09d3a411
#
_cell.length_a   1.000
_cell.length_b   1.000
_cell.length_c   1.000
_cell.angle_alpha   90.00
_cell.angle_beta   90.00
_cell.angle_gamma   90.00
#
_symmetry.space_group_name_H-M   'P 1'
#
loop_
_entity.id
_entity.type
_entity.pdbx_description
1 polymer ?
#
loop_
_entity_poly.entity_id
_entity_poly.type
_entity_poly.pdbx_seq_one_letter_code
_entity_poly.pdbx_strand_id
1 'polypeptide(L)'
;MIAARVALVALAVVAGGWLVVQERGARAEAELTVLAFQARGELTPARVRRGEALLRADRRLDPDRRPDLYEAVLLGRRGRTAEAVAVLRDTVRAEPENLEAWALLARSAAQVDPRLAAAARARAWALAPPVPPG
;
A
#
# COMPACT_ATOMS: atom_id res chain seq x y z
N MET A 1 -38.51 -27.36 2.12
CA MET A 1 -37.82 -27.04 3.40
C MET A 1 -36.31 -27.41 3.39
N ILE A 2 -35.89 -28.53 2.80
CA ILE A 2 -34.48 -28.96 2.74
C ILE A 2 -33.65 -28.01 1.87
N ALA A 3 -34.14 -27.58 0.70
CA ALA A 3 -33.44 -26.65 -0.19
C ALA A 3 -33.11 -25.29 0.47
N ALA A 4 -34.04 -24.76 1.27
CA ALA A 4 -33.81 -23.50 2.00
C ALA A 4 -32.69 -23.63 3.07
N ARG A 5 -32.64 -24.78 3.75
CA ARG A 5 -31.57 -25.05 4.73
C ARG A 5 -30.19 -25.20 4.08
N VAL A 6 -30.14 -25.88 2.94
CA VAL A 6 -28.88 -26.04 2.15
C VAL A 6 -28.38 -24.67 1.64
N ALA A 7 -29.30 -23.82 1.14
CA ALA A 7 -28.96 -22.48 0.71
C ALA A 7 -28.43 -21.60 1.86
N LEU A 8 -29.02 -21.69 3.03
CA LEU A 8 -28.59 -20.96 4.23
C LEU A 8 -27.20 -21.40 4.70
N VAL A 9 -26.93 -22.70 4.71
CA VAL A 9 -25.60 -23.24 5.07
C VAL A 9 -24.55 -22.81 4.04
N ALA A 10 -24.87 -22.87 2.74
CA ALA A 10 -23.96 -22.42 1.70
C ALA A 10 -23.62 -20.92 1.85
N LEU A 11 -24.64 -20.09 2.11
CA LEU A 11 -24.44 -18.66 2.35
C LEU A 11 -23.58 -18.39 3.58
N ALA A 12 -23.79 -19.12 4.67
CA ALA A 12 -23.00 -18.99 5.90
C ALA A 12 -21.52 -19.39 5.68
N VAL A 13 -21.28 -20.45 4.89
CA VAL A 13 -19.91 -20.87 4.54
C VAL A 13 -19.22 -19.81 3.68
N VAL A 14 -19.91 -19.24 2.69
CA VAL A 14 -19.38 -18.17 1.83
C VAL A 14 -19.10 -16.91 2.66
N ALA A 15 -20.03 -16.49 3.51
CA ALA A 15 -19.86 -15.34 4.37
C ALA A 15 -18.71 -15.54 5.40
N GLY A 16 -18.63 -16.73 6.00
CA GLY A 16 -17.54 -17.07 6.90
C GLY A 16 -16.16 -17.08 6.20
N GLY A 17 -16.12 -17.67 5.00
CA GLY A 17 -14.91 -17.64 4.16
C GLY A 17 -14.48 -16.22 3.80
N TRP A 18 -15.44 -15.36 3.44
CA TRP A 18 -15.20 -13.96 3.16
C TRP A 18 -14.62 -13.20 4.35
N LEU A 19 -15.22 -13.38 5.54
CA LEU A 19 -14.72 -12.76 6.78
C LEU A 19 -13.29 -13.17 7.11
N VAL A 20 -12.93 -14.44 6.93
CA VAL A 20 -11.56 -14.92 7.16
C VAL A 20 -10.58 -14.28 6.17
N VAL A 21 -10.97 -14.11 4.91
CA VAL A 21 -10.13 -13.43 3.90
C VAL A 21 -9.92 -11.96 4.27
N GLN A 22 -10.98 -11.26 4.65
CA GLN A 22 -10.91 -9.85 5.08
C GLN A 22 -10.02 -9.68 6.32
N GLU A 23 -10.17 -10.54 7.32
CA GLU A 23 -9.35 -10.47 8.54
C GLU A 23 -7.87 -10.73 8.25
N ARG A 24 -7.55 -11.67 7.34
CA ARG A 24 -6.17 -11.93 6.93
C ARG A 24 -5.57 -10.77 6.17
N GLY A 25 -6.33 -10.13 5.28
CA GLY A 25 -5.92 -8.93 4.57
C GLY A 25 -5.61 -7.78 5.53
N ALA A 26 -6.52 -7.48 6.45
CA ALA A 26 -6.35 -6.42 7.44
C ALA A 26 -5.11 -6.64 8.35
N ARG A 27 -4.84 -7.88 8.75
CA ARG A 27 -3.63 -8.20 9.54
C ARG A 27 -2.35 -8.03 8.72
N ALA A 28 -2.34 -8.45 7.46
CA ALA A 28 -1.19 -8.30 6.57
C ALA A 28 -0.89 -6.83 6.32
N GLU A 29 -1.91 -6.00 6.07
CA GLU A 29 -1.79 -4.56 5.89
C GLU A 29 -1.25 -3.87 7.16
N ALA A 30 -1.78 -4.22 8.34
CA ALA A 30 -1.29 -3.69 9.61
C ALA A 30 0.19 -4.01 9.84
N GLU A 31 0.62 -5.24 9.57
CA GLU A 31 2.02 -5.65 9.67
C GLU A 31 2.91 -4.92 8.65
N LEU A 32 2.44 -4.75 7.40
CA LEU A 32 3.13 -3.97 6.38
C LEU A 32 3.29 -2.51 6.79
N THR A 33 2.24 -1.91 7.36
CA THR A 33 2.29 -0.53 7.87
C THR A 33 3.36 -0.39 8.95
N VAL A 34 3.42 -1.31 9.90
CA VAL A 34 4.47 -1.32 10.94
C VAL A 34 5.86 -1.44 10.32
N LEU A 35 6.06 -2.38 9.39
CA LEU A 35 7.34 -2.59 8.74
C LEU A 35 7.77 -1.40 7.88
N ALA A 36 6.83 -0.81 7.13
CA ALA A 36 7.13 0.29 6.22
C ALA A 36 7.34 1.61 6.95
N PHE A 37 6.47 1.97 7.88
CA PHE A 37 6.39 3.32 8.44
C PHE A 37 6.79 3.44 9.91
N GLN A 38 6.58 2.42 10.73
CA GLN A 38 6.76 2.52 12.18
C GLN A 38 8.05 1.86 12.70
N ALA A 39 8.58 0.86 12.01
CA ALA A 39 9.81 0.20 12.43
C ALA A 39 10.99 1.16 12.34
N ARG A 40 11.62 1.46 13.48
CA ARG A 40 12.85 2.26 13.56
C ARG A 40 14.07 1.42 13.28
N GLY A 41 15.09 2.01 12.63
CA GLY A 41 16.35 1.35 12.31
C GLY A 41 16.35 0.59 10.98
N GLU A 42 17.46 -0.10 10.72
CA GLU A 42 17.64 -0.87 9.48
C GLU A 42 16.73 -2.10 9.41
N LEU A 43 16.28 -2.40 8.20
CA LEU A 43 15.51 -3.61 7.94
C LEU A 43 16.43 -4.83 7.92
N THR A 44 16.32 -5.69 8.90
CA THR A 44 17.04 -6.97 8.89
C THR A 44 16.60 -7.84 7.69
N PRO A 45 17.47 -8.74 7.19
CA PRO A 45 17.11 -9.65 6.09
C PRO A 45 15.82 -10.46 6.36
N ALA A 46 15.57 -10.81 7.63
CA ALA A 46 14.34 -11.52 8.01
C ALA A 46 13.10 -10.63 7.85
N ARG A 47 13.17 -9.36 8.26
CA ARG A 47 12.08 -8.38 8.07
C ARG A 47 11.81 -8.09 6.61
N VAL A 48 12.86 -8.00 5.79
CA VAL A 48 12.74 -7.83 4.33
C VAL A 48 11.97 -9.01 3.73
N ARG A 49 12.40 -10.26 3.98
CA ARG A 49 11.70 -11.45 3.48
C ARG A 49 10.24 -11.51 3.94
N ARG A 50 9.99 -11.12 5.19
CA ARG A 50 8.62 -11.06 5.73
C ARG A 50 7.78 -10.02 4.99
N GLY A 51 8.29 -8.81 4.77
CA GLY A 51 7.62 -7.75 4.01
C GLY A 51 7.31 -8.20 2.57
N GLU A 52 8.27 -8.80 1.88
CA GLU A 52 8.06 -9.33 0.52
C GLU A 52 7.00 -10.45 0.47
N ALA A 53 6.94 -11.31 1.50
CA ALA A 53 5.90 -12.34 1.58
C ALA A 53 4.51 -11.75 1.80
N LEU A 54 4.41 -10.73 2.67
CA LEU A 54 3.16 -10.01 2.92
C LEU A 54 2.67 -9.26 1.67
N LEU A 55 3.57 -8.56 0.97
CA LEU A 55 3.25 -7.88 -0.30
C LEU A 55 2.72 -8.85 -1.37
N ARG A 56 3.32 -10.03 -1.48
CA ARG A 56 2.82 -11.05 -2.42
C ARG A 56 1.44 -11.59 -2.04
N ALA A 57 1.16 -11.71 -0.75
CA ALA A 57 -0.15 -12.14 -0.26
C ALA A 57 -1.22 -11.06 -0.48
N ASP A 58 -0.88 -9.81 -0.18
CA ASP A 58 -1.75 -8.65 -0.27
C ASP A 58 -2.18 -8.37 -1.72
N ARG A 59 -1.24 -8.38 -2.67
CA ARG A 59 -1.52 -8.23 -4.11
C ARG A 59 -2.49 -9.26 -4.69
N ARG A 60 -2.68 -10.39 -4.03
CA ARG A 60 -3.66 -11.41 -4.45
C ARG A 60 -5.07 -11.13 -3.95
N LEU A 61 -5.19 -10.35 -2.90
CA LEU A 61 -6.43 -10.11 -2.17
C LEU A 61 -6.98 -8.71 -2.40
N ASP A 62 -6.12 -7.75 -2.69
CA ASP A 62 -6.46 -6.34 -2.85
C ASP A 62 -6.08 -5.88 -4.28
N PRO A 63 -7.07 -5.46 -5.11
CA PRO A 63 -6.83 -4.91 -6.43
C PRO A 63 -6.28 -3.47 -6.39
N ASP A 64 -6.32 -2.79 -5.25
CA ASP A 64 -5.81 -1.44 -5.07
C ASP A 64 -4.28 -1.38 -5.15
N ARG A 65 -3.73 -0.17 -5.40
CA ARG A 65 -2.28 0.08 -5.48
C ARG A 65 -1.61 0.29 -4.12
N ARG A 66 -2.30 0.03 -3.01
CA ARG A 66 -1.72 0.10 -1.65
C ARG A 66 -0.49 -0.78 -1.47
N PRO A 67 -0.46 -2.04 -1.97
CA PRO A 67 0.74 -2.87 -1.94
C PRO A 67 1.95 -2.21 -2.60
N ASP A 68 1.73 -1.44 -3.68
CA ASP A 68 2.80 -0.73 -4.39
C ASP A 68 3.38 0.41 -3.54
N LEU A 69 2.57 1.10 -2.73
CA LEU A 69 3.04 2.13 -1.79
C LEU A 69 3.94 1.52 -0.71
N TYR A 70 3.54 0.40 -0.12
CA TYR A 70 4.37 -0.32 0.86
C TYR A 70 5.68 -0.82 0.24
N GLU A 71 5.64 -1.36 -0.99
CA GLU A 71 6.83 -1.78 -1.72
C GLU A 71 7.79 -0.61 -1.92
N ALA A 72 7.30 0.54 -2.40
CA ALA A 72 8.13 1.72 -2.60
C ALA A 72 8.79 2.20 -1.31
N VAL A 73 8.07 2.19 -0.18
CA VAL A 73 8.64 2.56 1.12
C VAL A 73 9.70 1.57 1.56
N LEU A 74 9.46 0.26 1.43
CA LEU A 74 10.44 -0.78 1.75
C LEU A 74 11.69 -0.70 0.87
N LEU A 75 11.53 -0.43 -0.43
CA LEU A 75 12.65 -0.18 -1.35
C LEU A 75 13.47 1.04 -0.93
N GLY A 76 12.82 2.16 -0.61
CA GLY A 76 13.47 3.36 -0.12
C GLY A 76 14.27 3.12 1.17
N ARG A 77 13.71 2.36 2.12
CA ARG A 77 14.40 1.99 3.37
C ARG A 77 15.61 1.06 3.17
N ARG A 78 15.70 0.39 2.03
CA ARG A 78 16.84 -0.45 1.61
C ARG A 78 17.86 0.32 0.77
N GLY A 79 17.69 1.65 0.61
CA GLY A 79 18.54 2.48 -0.24
C GLY A 79 18.29 2.29 -1.75
N ARG A 80 17.27 1.51 -2.15
CA ARG A 80 16.88 1.28 -3.56
C ARG A 80 15.94 2.39 -4.05
N THR A 81 16.37 3.65 -3.87
CA THR A 81 15.54 4.84 -4.10
C THR A 81 15.07 4.97 -5.55
N ALA A 82 15.92 4.64 -6.52
CA ALA A 82 15.53 4.70 -7.93
C ALA A 82 14.38 3.73 -8.27
N GLU A 83 14.39 2.54 -7.69
CA GLU A 83 13.32 1.54 -7.87
C GLU A 83 12.04 1.97 -7.15
N ALA A 84 12.15 2.53 -5.95
CA ALA A 84 11.00 3.12 -5.25
C ALA A 84 10.33 4.21 -6.09
N VAL A 85 11.12 5.10 -6.71
CA VAL A 85 10.62 6.15 -7.61
C VAL A 85 9.94 5.53 -8.84
N ALA A 86 10.48 4.46 -9.42
CA ALA A 86 9.86 3.79 -10.56
C ALA A 86 8.48 3.23 -10.21
N VAL A 87 8.37 2.49 -9.10
CA VAL A 87 7.09 1.95 -8.60
C VAL A 87 6.08 3.07 -8.39
N LEU A 88 6.47 4.16 -7.70
CA LEU A 88 5.57 5.28 -7.42
C LEU A 88 5.14 6.03 -8.69
N ARG A 89 6.01 6.14 -9.70
CA ARG A 89 5.63 6.71 -11.01
C ARG A 89 4.56 5.88 -11.70
N ASP A 90 4.64 4.57 -11.61
CA ASP A 90 3.63 3.67 -12.19
C ASP A 90 2.32 3.76 -11.39
N THR A 91 2.40 3.86 -10.07
CA THR A 91 1.23 4.05 -9.21
C THR A 91 0.49 5.35 -9.54
N VAL A 92 1.18 6.50 -9.60
CA VAL A 92 0.52 7.79 -9.90
C VAL A 92 0.00 7.90 -11.34
N ARG A 93 0.53 7.10 -12.28
CA ARG A 93 -0.05 6.99 -13.63
C ARG A 93 -1.35 6.20 -13.63
N ALA A 94 -1.43 5.15 -12.84
CA ALA A 94 -2.62 4.31 -12.71
C ALA A 94 -3.70 5.00 -11.88
N GLU A 95 -3.30 5.73 -10.84
CA GLU A 95 -4.17 6.41 -9.88
C GLU A 95 -3.78 7.89 -9.74
N PRO A 96 -4.15 8.75 -10.71
CA PRO A 96 -3.72 10.16 -10.74
C PRO A 96 -4.24 11.02 -9.56
N GLU A 97 -5.24 10.53 -8.83
CA GLU A 97 -5.84 11.22 -7.68
C GLU A 97 -5.36 10.67 -6.33
N ASN A 98 -4.44 9.70 -6.35
CA ASN A 98 -3.89 9.13 -5.13
C ASN A 98 -2.89 10.12 -4.47
N LEU A 99 -3.39 10.89 -3.51
CA LEU A 99 -2.60 11.88 -2.75
C LEU A 99 -1.36 11.26 -2.10
N GLU A 100 -1.52 10.07 -1.51
CA GLU A 100 -0.44 9.41 -0.77
C GLU A 100 0.68 8.98 -1.73
N ALA A 101 0.35 8.44 -2.90
CA ALA A 101 1.32 8.10 -3.92
C ALA A 101 2.12 9.31 -4.39
N TRP A 102 1.46 10.47 -4.63
CA TRP A 102 2.14 11.71 -5.00
C TRP A 102 3.04 12.24 -3.88
N ALA A 103 2.59 12.19 -2.63
CA ALA A 103 3.39 12.61 -1.48
C ALA A 103 4.63 11.71 -1.29
N LEU A 104 4.48 10.40 -1.44
CA LEU A 104 5.58 9.45 -1.39
C LEU A 104 6.56 9.66 -2.56
N LEU A 105 6.06 9.90 -3.77
CA LEU A 105 6.88 10.19 -4.95
C LEU A 105 7.71 11.47 -4.74
N ALA A 106 7.09 12.54 -4.23
CA ALA A 106 7.78 13.79 -3.93
C ALA A 106 8.93 13.59 -2.95
N ARG A 107 8.71 12.79 -1.90
CA ARG A 107 9.74 12.48 -0.90
C ARG A 107 10.84 11.61 -1.45
N SER A 108 10.49 10.53 -2.14
CA SER A 108 11.47 9.58 -2.67
C SER A 108 12.32 10.17 -3.81
N ALA A 109 11.74 11.01 -4.66
CA ALA A 109 12.46 11.64 -5.75
C ALA A 109 13.38 12.80 -5.32
N ALA A 110 13.24 13.33 -4.11
CA ALA A 110 13.94 14.55 -3.68
C ALA A 110 15.46 14.49 -3.84
N GLN A 111 16.07 13.32 -3.69
CA GLN A 111 17.51 13.12 -3.79
C GLN A 111 18.00 12.69 -5.18
N VAL A 112 17.13 12.11 -6.01
CA VAL A 112 17.50 11.52 -7.29
C VAL A 112 16.99 12.31 -8.50
N ASP A 113 15.84 12.98 -8.36
CA ASP A 113 15.21 13.80 -9.40
C ASP A 113 14.44 14.98 -8.74
N PRO A 114 15.13 16.11 -8.43
CA PRO A 114 14.50 17.25 -7.79
C PRO A 114 13.36 17.89 -8.59
N ARG A 115 13.40 17.81 -9.93
CA ARG A 115 12.32 18.33 -10.79
C ARG A 115 11.06 17.49 -10.65
N LEU A 116 11.20 16.18 -10.69
CA LEU A 116 10.09 15.26 -10.41
C LEU A 116 9.53 15.45 -9.01
N ALA A 117 10.41 15.61 -8.01
CA ALA A 117 9.98 15.85 -6.63
C ALA A 117 9.15 17.13 -6.49
N ALA A 118 9.55 18.23 -7.18
CA ALA A 118 8.80 19.47 -7.17
C ALA A 118 7.42 19.31 -7.84
N ALA A 119 7.36 18.68 -9.00
CA ALA A 119 6.12 18.41 -9.72
C ALA A 119 5.17 17.51 -8.89
N ALA A 120 5.69 16.44 -8.29
CA ALA A 120 4.92 15.52 -7.46
C ALA A 120 4.37 16.24 -6.20
N ARG A 121 5.16 17.11 -5.59
CA ARG A 121 4.71 17.92 -4.44
C ARG A 121 3.59 18.86 -4.83
N ALA A 122 3.71 19.57 -5.95
CA ALA A 122 2.66 20.45 -6.45
C ALA A 122 1.35 19.69 -6.69
N ARG A 123 1.43 18.48 -7.26
CA ARG A 123 0.25 17.65 -7.47
C ARG A 123 -0.37 17.16 -6.16
N ALA A 124 0.44 16.72 -5.19
CA ALA A 124 -0.03 16.34 -3.87
C ALA A 124 -0.76 17.51 -3.17
N TRP A 125 -0.23 18.73 -3.26
CA TRP A 125 -0.90 19.92 -2.72
C TRP A 125 -2.24 20.20 -3.41
N ALA A 126 -2.32 20.04 -4.72
CA ALA A 126 -3.57 20.24 -5.46
C ALA A 126 -4.66 19.21 -5.11
N LEU A 127 -4.27 18.03 -4.65
CA LEU A 127 -5.18 16.96 -4.20
C LEU A 127 -5.52 17.05 -2.72
N ALA A 128 -4.74 17.79 -1.94
CA ALA A 128 -4.99 17.91 -0.50
C ALA A 128 -6.32 18.66 -0.24
N PRO A 129 -7.15 18.20 0.70
CA PRO A 129 -8.36 18.91 1.06
C PRO A 129 -8.00 20.29 1.63
N PRO A 130 -8.83 21.34 1.38
CA PRO A 130 -8.59 22.65 1.95
C PRO A 130 -8.60 22.58 3.48
N VAL A 131 -7.55 23.15 4.09
CA VAL A 131 -7.50 23.25 5.56
C VAL A 131 -8.58 24.26 5.99
N PRO A 132 -9.55 23.87 6.83
CA PRO A 132 -10.54 24.82 7.32
C PRO A 132 -9.83 25.94 8.08
N PRO A 133 -10.25 27.21 7.91
CA PRO A 133 -9.73 28.31 8.72
C PRO A 133 -10.01 28.02 10.20
N GLY A 134 -8.95 28.06 11.03
CA GLY A 134 -9.03 27.91 12.48
C GLY A 134 -9.72 29.11 13.14
#